data_4ed0fe535a8e261242a1fa6dbeb04ece
#
_entry.id   4ed0fe535a8e261242a1fa6dbeb04ece
#
_cell.length_a   1.000
_cell.length_b   1.000
_cell.length_c   1.000
_cell.angle_alpha   90.00
_cell.angle_beta   90.00
_cell.angle_gamma   90.00
#
_symmetry.space_group_name_H-M   'P 1'
#
loop_
_entity.id
_entity.type
_entity.pdbx_description
1 polymer ?
#
loop_
_entity_poly.entity_id
_entity_poly.type
_entity_poly.pdbx_seq_one_letter_code
_entity_poly.pdbx_strand_id
1 'polypeptide(L)'
;IEVYIRINSSTSRYYEEDLNYIQNAIPSDSIVKGIFLPKVESYKQIEDLSFRISQFNNASLEIVPMIETKSGLANLTKILDSDENNKLFDFVHYGHFDYCLSAGIWPFSTPRDVEFWDIIKYILSELNNHSKSFVHTPFPFPEDKTLFWQSIFYLMDLFPKVDIMYSTLNIDLSLTLPEDNLGAINPTQCKLSTKELISQAELICREFLENRANKRSFAISNGCFIPPHQYIAAKEYLSKHK
;
A
#
# COMPACT_ATOMS: atom_id res chain seq x y z
N ILE A 1 7.30 20.59 6.69
CA ILE A 1 6.31 19.53 6.43
C ILE A 1 6.15 19.45 4.92
N GLU A 2 6.30 18.25 4.37
CA GLU A 2 6.03 17.96 2.97
C GLU A 2 4.71 17.19 2.88
N VAL A 3 3.90 17.51 1.90
CA VAL A 3 2.58 16.89 1.69
C VAL A 3 2.54 16.23 0.33
N TYR A 4 2.11 14.97 0.30
CA TYR A 4 1.78 14.26 -0.92
C TYR A 4 0.27 14.04 -0.97
N ILE A 5 -0.31 14.22 -2.14
CA ILE A 5 -1.74 14.02 -2.35
C ILE A 5 -1.98 12.78 -3.18
N ARG A 6 -3.01 12.03 -2.87
CA ARG A 6 -3.45 10.89 -3.67
C ARG A 6 -4.58 11.33 -4.59
N ILE A 7 -4.44 11.07 -5.88
CA ILE A 7 -5.47 11.28 -6.90
C ILE A 7 -6.25 9.98 -7.19
N ASN A 8 -7.30 10.06 -7.96
CA ASN A 8 -7.96 8.89 -8.52
C ASN A 8 -7.07 8.23 -9.59
N SER A 9 -7.25 6.91 -9.82
CA SER A 9 -6.51 6.21 -10.85
C SER A 9 -6.78 6.77 -12.25
N SER A 10 -5.80 6.63 -13.16
CA SER A 10 -5.92 7.10 -14.55
C SER A 10 -7.10 6.52 -15.33
N THR A 11 -7.70 5.43 -14.85
CA THR A 11 -8.91 4.81 -15.42
C THR A 11 -10.20 5.29 -14.76
N SER A 12 -10.12 6.12 -13.72
CA SER A 12 -11.28 6.67 -13.02
C SER A 12 -11.89 7.84 -13.81
N ARG A 13 -13.21 7.95 -13.79
CA ARG A 13 -13.92 9.11 -14.34
C ARG A 13 -13.58 10.44 -13.63
N TYR A 14 -13.03 10.38 -12.44
CA TYR A 14 -12.66 11.54 -11.63
C TYR A 14 -11.19 11.98 -11.82
N TYR A 15 -10.42 11.24 -12.61
CA TYR A 15 -9.00 11.53 -12.82
C TYR A 15 -8.75 12.93 -13.37
N GLU A 16 -9.52 13.32 -14.40
CA GLU A 16 -9.39 14.64 -15.01
C GLU A 16 -9.84 15.78 -14.08
N GLU A 17 -10.82 15.53 -13.23
CA GLU A 17 -11.25 16.50 -12.21
C GLU A 17 -10.14 16.74 -11.19
N ASP A 18 -9.48 15.67 -10.72
CA ASP A 18 -8.36 15.78 -9.79
C ASP A 18 -7.20 16.58 -10.40
N LEU A 19 -6.81 16.30 -11.65
CA LEU A 19 -5.74 17.02 -12.33
C LEU A 19 -6.07 18.50 -12.52
N ASN A 20 -7.29 18.81 -12.91
CA ASN A 20 -7.76 20.20 -13.04
C ASN A 20 -7.74 20.92 -11.68
N TYR A 21 -8.12 20.22 -10.61
CA TYR A 21 -8.04 20.79 -9.25
C TYR A 21 -6.60 21.10 -8.86
N ILE A 22 -5.67 20.17 -9.08
CA ILE A 22 -4.25 20.35 -8.77
C ILE A 22 -3.69 21.55 -9.55
N GLN A 23 -3.96 21.61 -10.85
CA GLN A 23 -3.48 22.70 -11.71
C GLN A 23 -3.95 24.07 -11.24
N ASN A 24 -5.18 24.20 -10.78
CA ASN A 24 -5.80 25.50 -10.48
C ASN A 24 -5.76 25.88 -9.00
N ALA A 25 -5.69 24.90 -8.09
CA ALA A 25 -5.83 25.14 -6.65
C ALA A 25 -4.50 25.04 -5.88
N ILE A 26 -3.45 24.44 -6.45
CA ILE A 26 -2.16 24.27 -5.79
C ILE A 26 -1.18 25.34 -6.28
N PRO A 27 -0.80 26.32 -5.44
CA PRO A 27 0.20 27.32 -5.79
C PRO A 27 1.59 26.70 -6.01
N SER A 28 2.45 27.39 -6.75
CA SER A 28 3.83 26.95 -7.04
C SER A 28 4.73 26.92 -5.79
N ASP A 29 4.41 27.70 -4.77
CA ASP A 29 5.10 27.75 -3.48
C ASP A 29 4.42 26.87 -2.40
N SER A 30 3.54 25.98 -2.82
CA SER A 30 2.81 25.05 -1.96
C SER A 30 3.74 24.07 -1.23
N ILE A 31 3.29 23.59 -0.06
CA ILE A 31 3.92 22.49 0.67
C ILE A 31 3.65 21.12 0.00
N VAL A 32 2.82 21.08 -1.04
CA VAL A 32 2.56 19.85 -1.80
C VAL A 32 3.78 19.53 -2.65
N LYS A 33 4.39 18.38 -2.39
CA LYS A 33 5.62 17.92 -3.03
C LYS A 33 5.38 16.89 -4.12
N GLY A 34 4.29 16.12 -4.01
CA GLY A 34 4.09 15.08 -4.99
C GLY A 34 2.68 14.49 -4.99
N ILE A 35 2.51 13.55 -5.90
CA ILE A 35 1.25 12.91 -6.22
C ILE A 35 1.41 11.39 -6.15
N PHE A 36 0.58 10.73 -5.36
CA PHE A 36 0.40 9.29 -5.43
C PHE A 36 -0.51 8.95 -6.60
N LEU A 37 0.03 8.20 -7.59
CA LEU A 37 -0.72 7.67 -8.73
C LEU A 37 -1.18 6.24 -8.45
N PRO A 38 -2.48 6.00 -8.18
CA PRO A 38 -3.00 4.67 -7.86
C PRO A 38 -3.06 3.73 -9.06
N LYS A 39 -2.98 2.42 -8.78
CA LYS A 39 -3.23 1.33 -9.73
C LYS A 39 -2.38 1.42 -11.00
N VAL A 40 -1.08 1.69 -10.79
CA VAL A 40 -0.12 1.69 -11.89
C VAL A 40 0.13 0.25 -12.35
N GLU A 41 -0.10 0.00 -13.62
CA GLU A 41 0.09 -1.29 -14.28
C GLU A 41 1.07 -1.22 -15.45
N SER A 42 1.43 -0.01 -15.89
CA SER A 42 2.39 0.23 -16.95
C SER A 42 3.12 1.55 -16.77
N TYR A 43 4.34 1.63 -17.31
CA TYR A 43 5.13 2.87 -17.29
C TYR A 43 4.43 4.03 -18.03
N LYS A 44 3.64 3.71 -19.06
CA LYS A 44 2.88 4.71 -19.83
C LYS A 44 1.97 5.60 -18.97
N GLN A 45 1.40 5.05 -17.91
CA GLN A 45 0.55 5.83 -16.98
C GLN A 45 1.36 6.90 -16.24
N ILE A 46 2.64 6.60 -15.92
CA ILE A 46 3.56 7.52 -15.26
C ILE A 46 4.00 8.60 -16.24
N GLU A 47 4.35 8.22 -17.49
CA GLU A 47 4.71 9.17 -18.55
C GLU A 47 3.56 10.14 -18.84
N ASP A 48 2.32 9.64 -18.94
CA ASP A 48 1.15 10.46 -19.21
C ASP A 48 0.90 11.47 -18.07
N LEU A 49 1.02 11.03 -16.81
CA LEU A 49 0.91 11.94 -15.66
C LEU A 49 2.06 12.97 -15.65
N SER A 50 3.29 12.54 -15.86
CA SER A 50 4.47 13.42 -15.92
C SER A 50 4.30 14.50 -17.01
N PHE A 51 3.85 14.10 -18.21
CA PHE A 51 3.55 15.04 -19.27
C PHE A 51 2.47 16.05 -18.86
N ARG A 52 1.40 15.59 -18.20
CA ARG A 52 0.33 16.47 -17.72
C ARG A 52 0.82 17.47 -16.66
N ILE A 53 1.59 17.00 -15.67
CA ILE A 53 2.17 17.85 -14.63
C ILE A 53 3.11 18.89 -15.22
N SER A 54 3.90 18.54 -16.24
CA SER A 54 4.81 19.49 -16.90
C SER A 54 4.12 20.69 -17.55
N GLN A 55 2.81 20.58 -17.81
CA GLN A 55 1.97 21.67 -18.31
C GLN A 55 1.41 22.57 -17.18
N PHE A 56 1.59 22.18 -15.92
CA PHE A 56 1.14 22.97 -14.79
C PHE A 56 2.17 24.04 -14.43
N ASN A 57 1.72 25.14 -13.85
CA ASN A 57 2.63 26.17 -13.32
C ASN A 57 3.47 25.64 -12.12
N ASN A 58 3.17 24.44 -11.65
CA ASN A 58 3.77 23.75 -10.49
C ASN A 58 4.64 22.56 -10.95
N ALA A 59 5.52 22.75 -11.89
CA ALA A 59 6.27 21.73 -12.63
C ALA A 59 7.23 20.83 -11.81
N SER A 60 7.30 20.99 -10.49
CA SER A 60 8.21 20.23 -9.61
C SER A 60 7.53 19.15 -8.78
N LEU A 61 6.31 18.73 -9.13
CA LEU A 61 5.62 17.69 -8.36
C LEU A 61 6.22 16.31 -8.67
N GLU A 62 6.63 15.61 -7.62
CA GLU A 62 7.10 14.23 -7.69
C GLU A 62 5.94 13.26 -7.95
N ILE A 63 6.21 12.18 -8.68
CA ILE A 63 5.24 11.11 -8.87
C ILE A 63 5.62 9.92 -8.01
N VAL A 64 4.66 9.40 -7.25
CA VAL A 64 4.82 8.15 -6.49
C VAL A 64 3.85 7.11 -7.06
N PRO A 65 4.30 6.21 -7.95
CA PRO A 65 3.46 5.16 -8.48
C PRO A 65 3.07 4.18 -7.38
N MET A 66 1.77 3.83 -7.32
CA MET A 66 1.23 2.84 -6.40
C MET A 66 1.05 1.50 -7.12
N ILE A 67 1.85 0.52 -6.71
CA ILE A 67 1.75 -0.89 -7.18
C ILE A 67 0.78 -1.60 -6.25
N GLU A 68 -0.46 -1.72 -6.68
CA GLU A 68 -1.58 -2.21 -5.85
C GLU A 68 -2.58 -3.06 -6.63
N THR A 69 -2.14 -3.58 -7.80
CA THR A 69 -2.90 -4.56 -8.58
C THR A 69 -2.03 -5.75 -8.94
N LYS A 70 -2.68 -6.89 -9.24
CA LYS A 70 -1.97 -8.10 -9.72
C LYS A 70 -1.16 -7.80 -10.98
N SER A 71 -1.72 -7.03 -11.91
CA SER A 71 -1.05 -6.64 -13.16
C SER A 71 0.11 -5.70 -12.89
N GLY A 72 -0.06 -4.70 -12.00
CA GLY A 72 1.00 -3.78 -11.61
C GLY A 72 2.21 -4.49 -11.00
N LEU A 73 1.98 -5.43 -10.08
CA LEU A 73 3.06 -6.21 -9.48
C LEU A 73 3.75 -7.11 -10.52
N ALA A 74 3.00 -7.75 -11.41
CA ALA A 74 3.56 -8.58 -12.47
C ALA A 74 4.41 -7.78 -13.49
N ASN A 75 4.13 -6.49 -13.64
CA ASN A 75 4.85 -5.59 -14.54
C ASN A 75 5.90 -4.72 -13.83
N LEU A 76 6.13 -4.90 -12.52
CA LEU A 76 7.01 -4.03 -11.72
C LEU A 76 8.38 -3.85 -12.34
N THR A 77 9.07 -4.95 -12.68
CA THR A 77 10.40 -4.91 -13.31
C THR A 77 10.39 -4.08 -14.60
N LYS A 78 9.39 -4.29 -15.47
CA LYS A 78 9.26 -3.52 -16.73
C LYS A 78 9.03 -2.03 -16.50
N ILE A 79 8.28 -1.69 -15.45
CA ILE A 79 8.02 -0.29 -15.06
C ILE A 79 9.33 0.34 -14.60
N LEU A 80 10.12 -0.35 -13.80
CA LEU A 80 11.40 0.12 -13.28
C LEU A 80 12.45 0.24 -14.41
N ASP A 81 12.60 -0.79 -15.26
CA ASP A 81 13.50 -0.77 -16.44
C ASP A 81 13.19 0.42 -17.36
N SER A 82 11.89 0.71 -17.56
CA SER A 82 11.48 1.82 -18.43
C SER A 82 11.83 3.20 -17.85
N ASP A 83 11.97 3.31 -16.52
CA ASP A 83 12.33 4.55 -15.84
C ASP A 83 13.85 4.78 -15.73
N GLU A 84 14.67 3.81 -16.04
CA GLU A 84 16.13 3.87 -15.84
C GLU A 84 16.77 5.13 -16.42
N ASN A 85 16.33 5.56 -17.61
CA ASN A 85 16.85 6.74 -18.30
C ASN A 85 16.05 8.02 -18.01
N ASN A 86 14.77 7.91 -17.70
CA ASN A 86 13.87 9.07 -17.58
C ASN A 86 13.79 9.63 -16.15
N LYS A 87 13.95 8.76 -15.15
CA LYS A 87 13.93 9.12 -13.71
C LYS A 87 12.71 9.96 -13.33
N LEU A 88 11.52 9.49 -13.74
CA LEU A 88 10.25 10.20 -13.49
C LEU A 88 9.77 10.02 -12.05
N PHE A 89 10.30 9.04 -11.33
CA PHE A 89 9.97 8.80 -9.94
C PHE A 89 11.15 8.21 -9.16
N ASP A 90 11.21 8.50 -7.87
CA ASP A 90 12.22 7.95 -6.95
C ASP A 90 11.61 6.98 -5.93
N PHE A 91 10.33 7.09 -5.65
CA PHE A 91 9.60 6.29 -4.69
C PHE A 91 8.57 5.41 -5.36
N VAL A 92 8.37 4.20 -4.83
CA VAL A 92 7.30 3.29 -5.22
C VAL A 92 6.50 2.91 -3.98
N HIS A 93 5.19 3.10 -4.02
CA HIS A 93 4.28 2.66 -2.95
C HIS A 93 3.69 1.29 -3.26
N TYR A 94 3.61 0.42 -2.25
CA TYR A 94 2.88 -0.84 -2.34
C TYR A 94 1.57 -0.78 -1.56
N GLY A 95 0.44 -0.95 -2.27
CA GLY A 95 -0.90 -0.97 -1.69
C GLY A 95 -1.40 -2.39 -1.45
N HIS A 96 -1.06 -2.98 -0.30
CA HIS A 96 -1.33 -4.39 -0.02
C HIS A 96 -2.81 -4.78 -0.07
N PHE A 97 -3.70 -3.94 0.46
CA PHE A 97 -5.14 -4.26 0.50
C PHE A 97 -5.79 -4.28 -0.88
N ASP A 98 -5.49 -3.28 -1.71
CA ASP A 98 -5.94 -3.25 -3.11
C ASP A 98 -5.32 -4.40 -3.91
N TYR A 99 -4.03 -4.71 -3.68
CA TYR A 99 -3.37 -5.84 -4.32
C TYR A 99 -4.04 -7.17 -3.99
N CYS A 100 -4.28 -7.47 -2.71
CA CYS A 100 -4.94 -8.71 -2.32
C CYS A 100 -6.33 -8.86 -2.95
N LEU A 101 -7.11 -7.76 -2.97
CA LEU A 101 -8.41 -7.76 -3.63
C LEU A 101 -8.28 -8.00 -5.14
N SER A 102 -7.38 -7.28 -5.82
CA SER A 102 -7.11 -7.43 -7.25
C SER A 102 -6.63 -8.82 -7.63
N ALA A 103 -5.84 -9.45 -6.78
CA ALA A 103 -5.30 -10.80 -6.98
C ALA A 103 -6.28 -11.92 -6.59
N GLY A 104 -7.42 -11.59 -5.98
CA GLY A 104 -8.40 -12.56 -5.50
C GLY A 104 -7.90 -13.37 -4.31
N ILE A 105 -7.00 -12.81 -3.51
CA ILE A 105 -6.41 -13.45 -2.33
C ILE A 105 -7.40 -13.39 -1.16
N TRP A 106 -7.63 -14.53 -0.51
CA TRP A 106 -8.36 -14.63 0.73
C TRP A 106 -7.78 -15.75 1.61
N PRO A 107 -7.55 -15.51 2.89
CA PRO A 107 -7.55 -14.22 3.60
C PRO A 107 -6.40 -13.30 3.17
N PHE A 108 -6.46 -12.01 3.51
CA PHE A 108 -5.33 -11.12 3.29
C PHE A 108 -4.19 -11.50 4.24
N SER A 109 -3.00 -11.66 3.67
CA SER A 109 -1.80 -11.89 4.48
C SER A 109 -1.41 -10.64 5.26
N THR A 110 -0.74 -10.84 6.38
CA THR A 110 -0.32 -9.77 7.32
C THR A 110 1.17 -9.91 7.63
N PRO A 111 1.80 -8.97 8.31
CA PRO A 111 3.19 -9.13 8.76
C PRO A 111 3.47 -10.36 9.65
N ARG A 112 2.43 -11.09 10.07
CA ARG A 112 2.59 -12.38 10.77
C ARG A 112 2.73 -13.57 9.83
N ASP A 113 2.49 -13.37 8.52
CA ASP A 113 2.43 -14.42 7.51
C ASP A 113 3.64 -14.38 6.58
N VAL A 114 4.17 -15.55 6.20
CA VAL A 114 5.31 -15.69 5.28
C VAL A 114 4.98 -15.07 3.91
N GLU A 115 3.77 -15.29 3.41
CA GLU A 115 3.31 -14.83 2.10
C GLU A 115 3.33 -13.30 1.96
N PHE A 116 3.08 -12.57 3.06
CA PHE A 116 3.22 -11.11 3.09
C PHE A 116 4.67 -10.70 2.82
N TRP A 117 5.62 -11.32 3.52
CA TRP A 117 7.04 -10.99 3.41
C TRP A 117 7.64 -11.41 2.07
N ASP A 118 7.14 -12.49 1.45
CA ASP A 118 7.61 -12.92 0.13
C ASP A 118 7.31 -11.85 -0.93
N ILE A 119 6.14 -11.23 -0.87
CA ILE A 119 5.78 -10.11 -1.76
C ILE A 119 6.67 -8.89 -1.47
N ILE A 120 6.82 -8.50 -0.21
CA ILE A 120 7.63 -7.34 0.19
C ILE A 120 9.10 -7.53 -0.22
N LYS A 121 9.68 -8.72 0.00
CA LYS A 121 11.05 -9.04 -0.39
C LYS A 121 11.25 -8.96 -1.91
N TYR A 122 10.28 -9.47 -2.68
CA TYR A 122 10.32 -9.35 -4.14
C TYR A 122 10.36 -7.88 -4.57
N ILE A 123 9.42 -7.06 -4.07
CA ILE A 123 9.37 -5.64 -4.39
C ILE A 123 10.69 -4.95 -4.02
N LEU A 124 11.18 -5.14 -2.79
CA LEU A 124 12.40 -4.49 -2.32
C LEU A 124 13.64 -4.95 -3.08
N SER A 125 13.71 -6.21 -3.51
CA SER A 125 14.79 -6.69 -4.38
C SER A 125 14.81 -5.95 -5.71
N GLU A 126 13.64 -5.78 -6.35
CA GLU A 126 13.52 -5.02 -7.60
C GLU A 126 13.91 -3.55 -7.40
N LEU A 127 13.39 -2.90 -6.35
CA LEU A 127 13.71 -1.50 -6.06
C LEU A 127 15.19 -1.28 -5.75
N ASN A 128 15.83 -2.19 -4.99
CA ASN A 128 17.26 -2.13 -4.72
C ASN A 128 18.11 -2.21 -6.01
N ASN A 129 17.71 -3.06 -6.96
CA ASN A 129 18.39 -3.19 -8.25
C ASN A 129 18.29 -1.92 -9.10
N HIS A 130 17.23 -1.13 -8.92
CA HIS A 130 16.96 0.10 -9.69
C HIS A 130 17.23 1.39 -8.90
N SER A 131 17.82 1.29 -7.70
CA SER A 131 18.10 2.43 -6.81
C SER A 131 16.86 3.28 -6.52
N LYS A 132 15.73 2.62 -6.26
CA LYS A 132 14.45 3.25 -5.90
C LYS A 132 14.16 3.08 -4.41
N SER A 133 13.45 4.04 -3.85
CA SER A 133 12.96 4.05 -2.47
C SER A 133 11.56 3.43 -2.36
N PHE A 134 11.19 3.00 -1.17
CA PHE A 134 9.95 2.27 -0.92
C PHE A 134 9.03 2.99 0.06
N VAL A 135 7.76 3.11 -0.28
CA VAL A 135 6.70 3.49 0.65
C VAL A 135 5.91 2.23 1.02
N HIS A 136 6.12 1.78 2.24
CA HIS A 136 5.51 0.56 2.75
C HIS A 136 3.99 0.71 2.93
N THR A 137 3.25 -0.37 2.72
CA THR A 137 1.81 -0.44 3.00
C THR A 137 1.50 -0.08 4.46
N PRO A 138 0.32 0.48 4.77
CA PRO A 138 -0.05 0.77 6.16
C PRO A 138 0.01 -0.46 7.05
N PHE A 139 0.66 -0.31 8.21
CA PHE A 139 0.76 -1.39 9.20
C PHE A 139 -0.63 -1.72 9.76
N PRO A 140 -1.08 -2.98 9.68
CA PRO A 140 -2.48 -3.32 9.91
C PRO A 140 -2.86 -3.54 11.38
N PHE A 141 -1.90 -3.51 12.32
CA PHE A 141 -2.15 -3.75 13.76
C PHE A 141 -1.90 -2.47 14.57
N PRO A 142 -2.88 -1.56 14.68
CA PRO A 142 -2.66 -0.22 15.22
C PRO A 142 -2.26 -0.17 16.70
N GLU A 143 -2.34 -1.30 17.42
CA GLU A 143 -1.97 -1.39 18.84
C GLU A 143 -0.77 -2.31 19.10
N ASP A 144 -0.28 -3.05 18.08
CA ASP A 144 0.84 -3.99 18.23
C ASP A 144 2.19 -3.32 17.96
N LYS A 145 2.68 -2.60 18.96
CA LYS A 145 3.95 -1.88 18.93
C LYS A 145 5.13 -2.82 18.69
N THR A 146 5.12 -3.98 19.32
CA THR A 146 6.22 -4.96 19.22
C THR A 146 6.37 -5.43 17.78
N LEU A 147 5.28 -5.90 17.15
CA LEU A 147 5.30 -6.35 15.75
C LEU A 147 5.62 -5.21 14.78
N PHE A 148 5.17 -3.97 15.06
CA PHE A 148 5.51 -2.80 14.25
C PHE A 148 7.03 -2.61 14.17
N TRP A 149 7.71 -2.52 15.31
CA TRP A 149 9.15 -2.32 15.35
C TRP A 149 9.96 -3.53 14.87
N GLN A 150 9.50 -4.75 15.17
CA GLN A 150 10.09 -5.97 14.58
C GLN A 150 10.05 -5.93 13.05
N SER A 151 8.93 -5.46 12.47
CA SER A 151 8.80 -5.33 11.02
C SER A 151 9.77 -4.31 10.43
N ILE A 152 9.94 -3.17 11.09
CA ILE A 152 10.90 -2.14 10.67
C ILE A 152 12.33 -2.68 10.68
N PHE A 153 12.78 -3.24 11.80
CA PHE A 153 14.14 -3.77 11.91
C PHE A 153 14.40 -4.91 10.94
N TYR A 154 13.42 -5.79 10.75
CA TYR A 154 13.53 -6.87 9.78
C TYR A 154 13.82 -6.37 8.36
N LEU A 155 13.15 -5.31 7.94
CA LEU A 155 13.36 -4.73 6.61
C LEU A 155 14.69 -3.97 6.51
N MET A 156 15.06 -3.23 7.54
CA MET A 156 16.36 -2.53 7.60
C MET A 156 17.54 -3.50 7.51
N ASP A 157 17.44 -4.66 8.16
CA ASP A 157 18.47 -5.69 8.11
C ASP A 157 18.57 -6.36 6.73
N LEU A 158 17.42 -6.63 6.08
CA LEU A 158 17.40 -7.28 4.77
C LEU A 158 17.79 -6.36 3.62
N PHE A 159 17.43 -5.08 3.68
CA PHE A 159 17.60 -4.12 2.60
C PHE A 159 18.20 -2.79 3.10
N PRO A 160 19.44 -2.81 3.63
CA PRO A 160 20.05 -1.64 4.28
C PRO A 160 20.36 -0.48 3.31
N LYS A 161 20.21 -0.70 2.00
CA LYS A 161 20.46 0.33 0.96
C LYS A 161 19.18 0.92 0.37
N VAL A 162 18.03 0.41 0.73
CA VAL A 162 16.73 0.95 0.27
C VAL A 162 16.18 1.88 1.33
N ASP A 163 15.91 3.11 0.94
CA ASP A 163 15.18 4.03 1.83
C ASP A 163 13.72 3.59 1.93
N ILE A 164 13.29 3.32 3.16
CA ILE A 164 11.93 2.80 3.41
C ILE A 164 11.15 3.78 4.26
N MET A 165 10.06 4.29 3.71
CA MET A 165 9.05 5.05 4.45
C MET A 165 7.98 4.10 4.98
N TYR A 166 7.76 4.12 6.28
CA TYR A 166 6.74 3.31 6.93
C TYR A 166 5.46 4.08 7.11
N SER A 167 4.34 3.41 6.83
CA SER A 167 3.01 3.93 7.03
C SER A 167 2.32 3.22 8.18
N THR A 168 1.65 3.97 9.04
CA THR A 168 0.89 3.43 10.17
C THR A 168 -0.48 4.10 10.30
N LEU A 169 -1.44 3.36 10.79
CA LEU A 169 -2.78 3.87 11.13
C LEU A 169 -2.83 4.51 12.52
N ASN A 170 -1.78 4.32 13.32
CA ASN A 170 -1.64 4.90 14.65
C ASN A 170 -0.25 5.52 14.78
N ILE A 171 -0.19 6.84 14.81
CA ILE A 171 1.05 7.58 14.92
C ILE A 171 1.83 7.28 16.21
N ASP A 172 1.14 6.91 17.29
CA ASP A 172 1.78 6.60 18.58
C ASP A 172 2.75 5.42 18.48
N LEU A 173 2.56 4.51 17.52
CA LEU A 173 3.50 3.42 17.25
C LEU A 173 4.87 3.94 16.83
N SER A 174 4.91 5.01 16.04
CA SER A 174 6.15 5.60 15.53
C SER A 174 6.81 6.59 16.51
N LEU A 175 6.03 7.18 17.42
CA LEU A 175 6.53 8.16 18.38
C LEU A 175 7.19 7.53 19.61
N THR A 176 6.95 6.25 19.86
CA THR A 176 7.51 5.54 21.00
C THR A 176 8.61 4.58 20.56
N LEU A 177 9.83 4.80 21.06
CA LEU A 177 10.94 3.89 20.78
C LEU A 177 10.61 2.46 21.24
N PRO A 178 11.17 1.45 20.54
CA PRO A 178 11.02 0.06 20.95
C PRO A 178 11.69 -0.19 22.31
N GLU A 179 11.22 -1.21 23.01
CA GLU A 179 11.94 -1.74 24.18
C GLU A 179 13.26 -2.38 23.74
N ASP A 180 14.25 -2.33 24.61
CA ASP A 180 15.51 -3.06 24.41
C ASP A 180 15.22 -4.57 24.27
N ASN A 181 15.85 -5.23 23.29
CA ASN A 181 15.72 -6.66 23.00
C ASN A 181 14.37 -7.10 22.37
N LEU A 182 13.89 -6.40 21.36
CA LEU A 182 12.86 -6.94 20.48
C LEU A 182 13.41 -8.22 19.79
N GLY A 183 12.77 -9.36 20.06
CA GLY A 183 13.06 -10.60 19.32
C GLY A 183 12.84 -10.43 17.83
N ALA A 184 13.47 -11.30 17.02
CA ALA A 184 13.25 -11.31 15.57
C ALA A 184 11.77 -11.61 15.24
N ILE A 185 11.27 -11.01 14.16
CA ILE A 185 9.96 -11.41 13.60
C ILE A 185 10.07 -12.87 13.14
N ASN A 186 9.06 -13.67 13.45
CA ASN A 186 8.96 -15.08 13.05
C ASN A 186 7.65 -15.32 12.30
N PRO A 187 7.56 -15.02 11.00
CA PRO A 187 6.37 -15.22 10.23
C PRO A 187 6.03 -16.71 10.12
N THR A 188 4.75 -17.03 10.13
CA THR A 188 4.25 -18.39 10.01
C THR A 188 3.47 -18.57 8.73
N GLN A 189 3.43 -19.81 8.21
CA GLN A 189 2.57 -20.13 7.08
C GLN A 189 1.15 -20.35 7.59
N CYS A 190 0.22 -19.51 7.14
CA CYS A 190 -1.18 -19.62 7.50
C CYS A 190 -1.83 -20.76 6.68
N LYS A 191 -2.15 -21.90 7.33
CA LYS A 191 -2.85 -23.03 6.69
C LYS A 191 -4.21 -23.20 7.34
N LEU A 192 -5.22 -22.51 6.82
CA LEU A 192 -6.59 -22.65 7.27
C LEU A 192 -7.35 -23.65 6.42
N SER A 193 -8.17 -24.47 7.06
CA SER A 193 -9.16 -25.32 6.39
C SER A 193 -10.26 -24.46 5.74
N THR A 194 -10.96 -25.01 4.74
CA THR A 194 -12.09 -24.30 4.10
C THR A 194 -13.13 -23.84 5.12
N LYS A 195 -13.39 -24.63 6.15
CA LYS A 195 -14.33 -24.28 7.23
C LYS A 195 -13.86 -23.06 8.03
N GLU A 196 -12.59 -22.98 8.35
CA GLU A 196 -12.00 -21.84 9.06
C GLU A 196 -12.00 -20.59 8.19
N LEU A 197 -11.69 -20.72 6.89
CA LEU A 197 -11.76 -19.61 5.93
C LEU A 197 -13.19 -19.05 5.79
N ILE A 198 -14.22 -19.92 5.75
CA ILE A 198 -15.62 -19.49 5.74
C ILE A 198 -15.97 -18.77 7.04
N SER A 199 -15.61 -19.33 8.20
CA SER A 199 -15.87 -18.71 9.50
C SER A 199 -15.21 -17.34 9.66
N GLN A 200 -13.98 -17.20 9.16
CA GLN A 200 -13.27 -15.93 9.15
C GLN A 200 -13.96 -14.91 8.23
N ALA A 201 -14.40 -15.33 7.05
CA ALA A 201 -15.09 -14.44 6.13
C ALA A 201 -16.44 -13.96 6.71
N GLU A 202 -17.19 -14.83 7.39
CA GLU A 202 -18.43 -14.47 8.09
C GLU A 202 -18.17 -13.44 9.21
N LEU A 203 -17.12 -13.67 10.02
CA LEU A 203 -16.70 -12.76 11.08
C LEU A 203 -16.38 -11.36 10.51
N ILE A 204 -15.54 -11.30 9.50
CA ILE A 204 -15.15 -10.04 8.84
C ILE A 204 -16.38 -9.31 8.29
N CYS A 205 -17.28 -10.02 7.61
CA CYS A 205 -18.49 -9.41 7.08
C CYS A 205 -19.39 -8.84 8.19
N ARG A 206 -19.58 -9.57 9.29
CA ARG A 206 -20.38 -9.13 10.42
C ARG A 206 -19.78 -7.87 11.06
N GLU A 207 -18.53 -7.92 11.46
CA GLU A 207 -17.86 -6.82 12.15
C GLU A 207 -17.77 -5.57 11.28
N PHE A 208 -17.51 -5.71 9.98
CA PHE A 208 -17.51 -4.57 9.09
C PHE A 208 -18.88 -3.90 8.99
N LEU A 209 -19.96 -4.68 8.86
CA LEU A 209 -21.32 -4.17 8.78
C LEU A 209 -21.79 -3.50 10.10
N GLU A 210 -21.44 -4.07 11.25
CA GLU A 210 -21.71 -3.48 12.56
C GLU A 210 -21.02 -2.12 12.74
N ASN A 211 -19.75 -2.02 12.33
CA ASN A 211 -18.99 -0.77 12.37
C ASN A 211 -19.56 0.27 11.37
N ARG A 212 -20.00 -0.16 10.19
CA ARG A 212 -20.63 0.72 9.20
C ARG A 212 -21.98 1.27 9.70
N ALA A 213 -22.76 0.48 10.43
CA ALA A 213 -23.98 0.96 11.08
C ALA A 213 -23.68 2.09 12.08
N ASN A 214 -22.48 2.10 12.69
CA ASN A 214 -21.98 3.15 13.55
C ASN A 214 -21.22 4.27 12.80
N LYS A 215 -21.47 4.43 11.49
CA LYS A 215 -20.87 5.44 10.59
C LYS A 215 -19.34 5.37 10.47
N ARG A 216 -18.73 4.22 10.72
CA ARG A 216 -17.30 3.98 10.47
C ARG A 216 -17.11 3.37 9.09
N SER A 217 -16.02 3.73 8.41
CA SER A 217 -15.65 3.19 7.09
C SER A 217 -14.73 1.96 7.16
N PHE A 218 -14.40 1.50 8.36
CA PHE A 218 -13.52 0.37 8.64
C PHE A 218 -13.95 -0.35 9.92
N ALA A 219 -13.41 -1.54 10.15
CA ALA A 219 -13.53 -2.25 11.42
C ALA A 219 -12.15 -2.59 12.00
N ILE A 220 -12.11 -3.02 13.24
CA ILE A 220 -10.95 -3.65 13.87
C ILE A 220 -11.42 -4.98 14.42
N SER A 221 -10.78 -6.08 14.05
CA SER A 221 -11.05 -7.42 14.54
C SER A 221 -9.77 -8.07 15.01
N ASN A 222 -9.77 -8.59 16.23
CA ASN A 222 -8.59 -9.21 16.84
C ASN A 222 -7.31 -8.33 16.74
N GLY A 223 -7.48 -7.02 16.95
CA GLY A 223 -6.41 -6.04 16.86
C GLY A 223 -5.95 -5.72 15.43
N CYS A 224 -6.55 -6.32 14.40
CA CYS A 224 -6.23 -6.07 13.00
C CYS A 224 -7.23 -5.11 12.35
N PHE A 225 -6.73 -4.16 11.59
CA PHE A 225 -7.54 -3.25 10.79
C PHE A 225 -8.19 -3.99 9.62
N ILE A 226 -9.49 -3.81 9.45
CA ILE A 226 -10.29 -4.39 8.37
C ILE A 226 -10.75 -3.27 7.45
N PRO A 227 -10.09 -3.07 6.30
CA PRO A 227 -10.52 -2.10 5.28
C PRO A 227 -11.74 -2.62 4.50
N PRO A 228 -12.42 -1.75 3.74
CA PRO A 228 -13.49 -2.15 2.81
C PRO A 228 -13.08 -3.25 1.82
N HIS A 229 -11.83 -3.26 1.39
CA HIS A 229 -11.25 -4.26 0.48
C HIS A 229 -11.37 -5.68 1.04
N GLN A 230 -11.04 -5.85 2.32
CA GLN A 230 -11.11 -7.14 2.99
C GLN A 230 -12.56 -7.63 3.16
N TYR A 231 -13.49 -6.72 3.43
CA TYR A 231 -14.93 -7.02 3.45
C TYR A 231 -15.43 -7.50 2.07
N ILE A 232 -15.01 -6.83 0.99
CA ILE A 232 -15.38 -7.21 -0.38
C ILE A 232 -14.85 -8.60 -0.70
N ALA A 233 -13.56 -8.87 -0.42
CA ALA A 233 -12.94 -10.17 -0.64
C ALA A 233 -13.61 -11.29 0.17
N ALA A 234 -13.95 -11.03 1.45
CA ALA A 234 -14.68 -11.97 2.30
C ALA A 234 -16.05 -12.34 1.71
N LYS A 235 -16.79 -11.32 1.25
CA LYS A 235 -18.10 -11.50 0.62
C LYS A 235 -18.02 -12.30 -0.68
N GLU A 236 -17.03 -12.03 -1.52
CA GLU A 236 -16.79 -12.79 -2.74
C GLU A 236 -16.41 -14.24 -2.44
N TYR A 237 -15.57 -14.47 -1.42
CA TYR A 237 -15.21 -15.80 -0.99
C TYR A 237 -16.44 -16.61 -0.54
N LEU A 238 -17.30 -16.02 0.31
CA LEU A 238 -18.54 -16.66 0.76
C LEU A 238 -19.50 -16.98 -0.39
N SER A 239 -19.59 -16.13 -1.40
CA SER A 239 -20.46 -16.37 -2.55
C SER A 239 -20.06 -17.57 -3.41
N LYS A 240 -18.79 -18.00 -3.32
CA LYS A 240 -18.23 -19.13 -4.08
C LYS A 240 -18.23 -20.45 -3.27
N HIS A 241 -18.37 -20.37 -1.95
CA HIS A 241 -18.18 -21.53 -1.07
C HIS A 241 -19.40 -21.82 -0.17
N LYS A 242 -20.46 -21.06 -0.32
CA LYS A 242 -21.80 -21.30 0.23
C LYS A 242 -22.83 -21.43 -0.87
#